data_d7fc5fdc1e17cd63101cfea89afda6bd
#
_entry.id   d7fc5fdc1e17cd63101cfea89afda6bd
#
_cell.length_a   1.000
_cell.length_b   1.000
_cell.length_c   1.000
_cell.angle_alpha   90.00
_cell.angle_beta   90.00
_cell.angle_gamma   90.00
#
_symmetry.space_group_name_H-M   'P 1'
#
loop_
_entity.id
_entity.type
_entity.pdbx_description
1 polymer ?
#
loop_
_entity_poly.entity_id
_entity_poly.type
_entity_poly.pdbx_seq_one_letter_code
_entity_poly.pdbx_strand_id
1 'polypeptide(L)'
;MKPLRLVLILGCLLGIPAGVGAFTFVYAKGFSYLSPDPRACVNCHVMNQQYDAWLKSGHRHTATCVECHLPDRGLAKYVAKADHGFRHSMAFTLQNFHEPIEITPRDRRIVRVNCVRCHESFVHGVVGTSTGRELDCLHCHATAGHGAGG
;
A
#
# COMPACT_ATOMS: atom_id res chain seq x y z
N MET A 1 -26.75 -18.59 34.76
CA MET A 1 -26.66 -17.10 34.65
C MET A 1 -28.03 -16.57 34.25
N LYS A 2 -28.51 -15.46 34.89
CA LYS A 2 -29.80 -14.88 34.45
C LYS A 2 -29.64 -14.37 33.02
N PRO A 3 -30.61 -14.58 32.10
CA PRO A 3 -30.49 -14.23 30.66
C PRO A 3 -30.10 -12.78 30.42
N LEU A 4 -30.58 -11.88 31.26
CA LEU A 4 -30.21 -10.44 31.16
C LEU A 4 -28.71 -10.20 31.34
N ARG A 5 -28.03 -10.87 32.27
CA ARG A 5 -26.57 -10.74 32.48
C ARG A 5 -25.78 -11.24 31.26
N LEU A 6 -26.22 -12.33 30.65
CA LEU A 6 -25.59 -12.85 29.44
C LEU A 6 -25.72 -11.86 28.28
N VAL A 7 -26.89 -11.29 28.06
CA VAL A 7 -27.13 -10.27 27.02
C VAL A 7 -26.26 -9.04 27.23
N LEU A 8 -26.16 -8.55 28.47
CA LEU A 8 -25.33 -7.41 28.81
C LEU A 8 -23.83 -7.70 28.56
N ILE A 9 -23.34 -8.86 28.96
CA ILE A 9 -21.93 -9.25 28.75
C ILE A 9 -21.64 -9.36 27.25
N LEU A 10 -22.49 -10.04 26.48
CA LEU A 10 -22.34 -10.18 25.05
C LEU A 10 -22.44 -8.82 24.35
N GLY A 11 -23.36 -7.96 24.76
CA GLY A 11 -23.50 -6.59 24.25
C GLY A 11 -22.23 -5.76 24.48
N CYS A 12 -21.62 -5.84 25.66
CA CYS A 12 -20.35 -5.15 25.94
C CYS A 12 -19.18 -5.75 25.15
N LEU A 13 -19.07 -7.08 25.11
CA LEU A 13 -17.99 -7.78 24.42
C LEU A 13 -17.98 -7.53 22.91
N LEU A 14 -19.14 -7.35 22.29
CA LEU A 14 -19.25 -7.08 20.85
C LEU A 14 -19.36 -5.58 20.56
N GLY A 15 -20.12 -4.85 21.38
CA GLY A 15 -20.39 -3.42 21.14
C GLY A 15 -19.18 -2.54 21.35
N ILE A 16 -18.38 -2.80 22.40
CA ILE A 16 -17.16 -1.99 22.64
C ILE A 16 -16.14 -2.16 21.50
N PRO A 17 -15.72 -3.38 21.12
CA PRO A 17 -14.78 -3.52 20.01
C PRO A 17 -15.32 -2.99 18.67
N ALA A 18 -16.61 -3.19 18.39
CA ALA A 18 -17.24 -2.67 17.19
C ALA A 18 -17.25 -1.13 17.18
N GLY A 19 -17.60 -0.51 18.29
CA GLY A 19 -17.61 0.96 18.44
C GLY A 19 -16.23 1.56 18.35
N VAL A 20 -15.25 0.97 19.03
CA VAL A 20 -13.83 1.41 18.94
C VAL A 20 -13.30 1.22 17.53
N GLY A 21 -13.59 0.08 16.89
CA GLY A 21 -13.17 -0.20 15.52
C GLY A 21 -13.76 0.79 14.52
N ALA A 22 -15.06 1.07 14.61
CA ALA A 22 -15.73 2.04 13.75
C ALA A 22 -15.18 3.47 13.97
N PHE A 23 -15.02 3.87 15.21
CA PHE A 23 -14.44 5.17 15.55
C PHE A 23 -13.01 5.29 14.99
N THR A 24 -12.16 4.30 15.23
CA THR A 24 -10.77 4.28 14.74
C THR A 24 -10.72 4.33 13.23
N PHE A 25 -11.57 3.57 12.54
CA PHE A 25 -11.65 3.57 11.08
C PHE A 25 -12.01 4.95 10.52
N VAL A 26 -13.01 5.61 11.10
CA VAL A 26 -13.41 6.97 10.68
C VAL A 26 -12.31 7.99 11.03
N TYR A 27 -11.79 7.94 12.25
CA TYR A 27 -10.74 8.85 12.72
C TYR A 27 -9.46 8.74 11.88
N ALA A 28 -9.03 7.54 11.55
CA ALA A 28 -7.88 7.26 10.68
C ALA A 28 -8.20 7.48 9.19
N LYS A 29 -9.35 8.05 8.84
CA LYS A 29 -9.80 8.27 7.45
C LYS A 29 -9.71 7.00 6.59
N GLY A 30 -10.14 5.85 7.12
CA GLY A 30 -10.03 4.55 6.46
C GLY A 30 -10.58 4.52 5.02
N PHE A 31 -11.62 5.29 4.75
CA PHE A 31 -12.17 5.43 3.38
C PHE A 31 -11.18 6.05 2.38
N SER A 32 -10.18 6.80 2.84
CA SER A 32 -9.17 7.38 1.93
C SER A 32 -8.37 6.31 1.20
N TYR A 33 -8.26 5.10 1.78
CA TYR A 33 -7.61 3.96 1.11
C TYR A 33 -8.30 3.51 -0.18
N LEU A 34 -9.55 3.89 -0.38
CA LEU A 34 -10.26 3.63 -1.65
C LEU A 34 -9.88 4.65 -2.73
N SER A 35 -9.37 5.81 -2.35
CA SER A 35 -8.93 6.86 -3.28
C SER A 35 -7.65 6.47 -4.03
N PRO A 36 -7.47 6.90 -5.28
CA PRO A 36 -6.18 6.87 -5.97
C PRO A 36 -5.26 8.05 -5.59
N ASP A 37 -5.75 9.02 -4.84
CA ASP A 37 -5.00 10.23 -4.46
C ASP A 37 -3.77 9.86 -3.61
N PRO A 38 -2.55 10.27 -4.02
CA PRO A 38 -1.33 10.03 -3.25
C PRO A 38 -1.37 10.56 -1.81
N ARG A 39 -2.17 11.61 -1.57
CA ARG A 39 -2.37 12.18 -0.22
C ARG A 39 -3.03 11.21 0.75
N ALA A 40 -3.73 10.20 0.25
CA ALA A 40 -4.27 9.13 1.10
C ALA A 40 -3.16 8.32 1.80
N CYS A 41 -2.00 8.20 1.18
CA CYS A 41 -0.86 7.45 1.74
C CYS A 41 -0.20 8.20 2.90
N VAL A 42 -0.16 9.54 2.85
CA VAL A 42 0.40 10.38 3.92
C VAL A 42 -0.55 10.67 5.08
N ASN A 43 -1.70 10.00 5.11
CA ASN A 43 -2.50 9.90 6.33
C ASN A 43 -1.68 9.32 7.50
N CYS A 44 -0.72 8.44 7.20
CA CYS A 44 0.28 7.98 8.14
C CYS A 44 1.55 8.80 7.94
N HIS A 45 1.94 9.61 8.92
CA HIS A 45 3.10 10.51 8.83
C HIS A 45 4.41 9.80 8.50
N VAL A 46 4.50 8.51 8.81
CA VAL A 46 5.66 7.66 8.47
C VAL A 46 5.89 7.58 6.95
N MET A 47 4.87 7.86 6.13
CA MET A 47 4.94 7.87 4.67
C MET A 47 5.32 9.24 4.07
N ASN A 48 5.54 10.26 4.89
CA ASN A 48 5.88 11.59 4.40
C ASN A 48 7.15 11.59 3.56
N GLN A 49 8.19 10.89 4.01
CA GLN A 49 9.46 10.80 3.29
C GLN A 49 9.27 10.20 1.88
N GLN A 50 8.50 9.13 1.75
CA GLN A 50 8.20 8.49 0.47
C GLN A 50 7.38 9.39 -0.44
N TYR A 51 6.42 10.12 0.12
CA TYR A 51 5.61 11.09 -0.61
C TYR A 51 6.45 12.26 -1.13
N ASP A 52 7.26 12.87 -0.28
CA ASP A 52 8.12 14.01 -0.63
C ASP A 52 9.17 13.61 -1.68
N ALA A 53 9.68 12.40 -1.59
CA ALA A 53 10.61 11.84 -2.56
C ALA A 53 9.91 11.56 -3.91
N TRP A 54 8.67 11.02 -3.88
CA TRP A 54 7.86 10.86 -5.09
C TRP A 54 7.55 12.20 -5.77
N LEU A 55 7.22 13.25 -5.01
CA LEU A 55 6.99 14.60 -5.56
C LEU A 55 8.18 15.15 -6.35
N LYS A 56 9.40 14.69 -6.05
CA LYS A 56 10.64 15.06 -6.73
C LYS A 56 11.01 14.11 -7.86
N SER A 57 10.30 12.98 -7.99
CA SER A 57 10.59 11.97 -9.03
C SER A 57 10.06 12.38 -10.39
N GLY A 58 10.64 11.79 -11.45
CA GLY A 58 10.14 11.95 -12.81
C GLY A 58 8.74 11.37 -13.05
N HIS A 59 8.27 10.50 -12.15
CA HIS A 59 6.97 9.83 -12.26
C HIS A 59 5.80 10.62 -11.66
N ARG A 60 6.05 11.70 -10.94
CA ARG A 60 5.00 12.44 -10.22
C ARG A 60 3.83 12.91 -11.08
N HIS A 61 4.06 13.16 -12.37
CA HIS A 61 3.05 13.65 -13.31
C HIS A 61 2.36 12.55 -14.12
N THR A 62 2.87 11.32 -14.04
CA THR A 62 2.45 10.20 -14.89
C THR A 62 1.95 9.00 -14.10
N ALA A 63 2.39 8.82 -12.87
CA ALA A 63 2.00 7.68 -12.05
C ALA A 63 1.89 8.06 -10.58
N THR A 64 0.79 7.65 -9.95
CA THR A 64 0.55 7.80 -8.53
C THR A 64 1.05 6.59 -7.74
N CYS A 65 1.02 6.68 -6.40
CA CYS A 65 1.43 5.58 -5.53
C CYS A 65 0.70 4.27 -5.86
N VAL A 66 -0.61 4.35 -6.09
CA VAL A 66 -1.44 3.16 -6.36
C VAL A 66 -1.16 2.53 -7.73
N GLU A 67 -0.68 3.29 -8.70
CA GLU A 67 -0.36 2.78 -10.04
C GLU A 67 0.94 2.01 -10.06
N CYS A 68 1.84 2.31 -9.13
CA CYS A 68 3.08 1.54 -8.94
C CYS A 68 2.86 0.37 -7.98
N HIS A 69 2.21 0.59 -6.83
CA HIS A 69 2.19 -0.35 -5.71
C HIS A 69 1.00 -1.31 -5.69
N LEU A 70 -0.02 -1.13 -6.54
CA LEU A 70 -1.18 -2.01 -6.60
C LEU A 70 -1.32 -2.66 -7.97
N PRO A 71 -1.97 -3.84 -8.05
CA PRO A 71 -2.41 -4.39 -9.33
C PRO A 71 -3.25 -3.37 -10.11
N ASP A 72 -3.12 -3.35 -11.44
CA ASP A 72 -3.72 -2.33 -12.30
C ASP A 72 -5.24 -2.24 -12.12
N ARG A 73 -5.94 -3.37 -12.14
CA ARG A 73 -7.40 -3.41 -12.15
C ARG A 73 -8.00 -4.68 -11.55
N GLY A 74 -9.33 -4.70 -11.52
CA GLY A 74 -10.11 -5.87 -11.09
C GLY A 74 -10.09 -6.11 -9.59
N LEU A 75 -10.58 -7.28 -9.19
CA LEU A 75 -10.69 -7.68 -7.79
C LEU A 75 -9.33 -7.69 -7.08
N ALA A 76 -8.26 -8.06 -7.80
CA ALA A 76 -6.90 -8.10 -7.24
C ALA A 76 -6.44 -6.76 -6.67
N LYS A 77 -6.83 -5.64 -7.28
CA LYS A 77 -6.55 -4.28 -6.78
C LYS A 77 -7.18 -4.03 -5.41
N TYR A 78 -8.45 -4.40 -5.24
CA TYR A 78 -9.15 -4.18 -3.98
C TYR A 78 -8.70 -5.13 -2.88
N VAL A 79 -8.39 -6.38 -3.24
CA VAL A 79 -7.78 -7.35 -2.31
C VAL A 79 -6.42 -6.84 -1.82
N ALA A 80 -5.58 -6.33 -2.74
CA ALA A 80 -4.29 -5.74 -2.37
C ALA A 80 -4.47 -4.50 -1.49
N LYS A 81 -5.45 -3.63 -1.78
CA LYS A 81 -5.77 -2.47 -0.91
C LYS A 81 -6.16 -2.91 0.49
N ALA A 82 -7.05 -3.90 0.62
CA ALA A 82 -7.48 -4.41 1.92
C ALA A 82 -6.31 -5.03 2.69
N ASP A 83 -5.47 -5.82 2.03
CA ASP A 83 -4.29 -6.45 2.60
C ASP A 83 -3.26 -5.39 3.07
N HIS A 84 -2.96 -4.38 2.24
CA HIS A 84 -2.08 -3.27 2.63
C HIS A 84 -2.65 -2.49 3.82
N GLY A 85 -3.95 -2.13 3.78
CA GLY A 85 -4.60 -1.43 4.88
C GLY A 85 -4.51 -2.20 6.19
N PHE A 86 -4.77 -3.50 6.16
CA PHE A 86 -4.67 -4.36 7.33
C PHE A 86 -3.22 -4.46 7.85
N ARG A 87 -2.26 -4.80 6.97
CA ARG A 87 -0.86 -4.98 7.39
C ARG A 87 -0.23 -3.68 7.88
N HIS A 88 -0.50 -2.55 7.22
CA HIS A 88 0.02 -1.26 7.66
C HIS A 88 -0.56 -0.85 9.02
N SER A 89 -1.88 -1.05 9.22
CA SER A 89 -2.51 -0.77 10.51
C SER A 89 -1.97 -1.65 11.62
N MET A 90 -1.77 -2.95 11.36
CA MET A 90 -1.17 -3.88 12.32
C MET A 90 0.27 -3.52 12.65
N ALA A 91 1.09 -3.26 11.63
CA ALA A 91 2.49 -2.92 11.81
C ALA A 91 2.65 -1.61 12.59
N PHE A 92 1.83 -0.60 12.30
CA PHE A 92 1.80 0.65 13.05
C PHE A 92 1.36 0.44 14.51
N THR A 93 0.32 -0.35 14.75
CA THR A 93 -0.20 -0.61 16.10
C THR A 93 0.80 -1.39 16.96
N LEU A 94 1.46 -2.38 16.35
CA LEU A 94 2.42 -3.24 17.05
C LEU A 94 3.85 -2.69 17.05
N GLN A 95 4.10 -1.60 16.30
CA GLN A 95 5.42 -0.99 16.14
C GLN A 95 6.49 -2.00 15.67
N ASN A 96 6.11 -2.90 14.76
CA ASN A 96 6.98 -3.99 14.28
C ASN A 96 7.36 -3.87 12.80
N PHE A 97 7.43 -2.66 12.26
CA PHE A 97 7.94 -2.38 10.93
C PHE A 97 9.43 -2.03 10.94
N HIS A 98 10.10 -2.30 9.82
CA HIS A 98 11.52 -1.96 9.65
C HIS A 98 11.71 -0.46 9.40
N GLU A 99 12.78 0.11 9.92
CA GLU A 99 13.25 1.46 9.57
C GLU A 99 14.68 1.35 9.00
N PRO A 100 14.89 1.77 7.75
CA PRO A 100 13.92 2.34 6.82
C PRO A 100 12.84 1.34 6.38
N ILE A 101 11.67 1.88 5.95
CA ILE A 101 10.56 1.05 5.47
C ILE A 101 10.99 0.34 4.18
N GLU A 102 10.82 -0.97 4.15
CA GLU A 102 11.18 -1.80 3.00
C GLU A 102 9.94 -2.39 2.33
N ILE A 103 10.02 -2.48 1.00
CA ILE A 103 8.98 -3.12 0.20
C ILE A 103 9.02 -4.64 0.38
N THR A 104 7.86 -5.27 0.56
CA THR A 104 7.80 -6.73 0.64
C THR A 104 8.13 -7.39 -0.70
N PRO A 105 8.63 -8.63 -0.71
CA PRO A 105 8.90 -9.36 -1.96
C PRO A 105 7.66 -9.51 -2.85
N ARG A 106 6.46 -9.60 -2.26
CA ARG A 106 5.19 -9.63 -2.98
C ARG A 106 4.93 -8.31 -3.68
N ASP A 107 5.04 -7.21 -2.96
CA ASP A 107 4.73 -5.89 -3.48
C ASP A 107 5.79 -5.44 -4.50
N ARG A 108 7.06 -5.85 -4.30
CA ARG A 108 8.13 -5.68 -5.29
C ARG A 108 7.79 -6.32 -6.64
N ARG A 109 7.16 -7.51 -6.64
CA ARG A 109 6.68 -8.14 -7.88
C ARG A 109 5.56 -7.35 -8.55
N ILE A 110 4.64 -6.77 -7.77
CA ILE A 110 3.57 -5.91 -8.29
C ILE A 110 4.17 -4.67 -8.96
N VAL A 111 5.08 -3.97 -8.29
CA VAL A 111 5.76 -2.80 -8.84
C VAL A 111 6.47 -3.16 -10.14
N ARG A 112 7.20 -4.28 -10.20
CA ARG A 112 7.89 -4.73 -11.42
C ARG A 112 6.92 -4.96 -12.59
N VAL A 113 5.78 -5.61 -12.34
CA VAL A 113 4.74 -5.80 -13.37
C VAL A 113 4.21 -4.47 -13.87
N ASN A 114 4.01 -3.51 -12.97
CA ASN A 114 3.54 -2.18 -13.33
C ASN A 114 4.59 -1.36 -14.11
N CYS A 115 5.88 -1.52 -13.79
CA CYS A 115 6.96 -0.95 -14.60
C CYS A 115 6.89 -1.45 -16.06
N VAL A 116 6.80 -2.76 -16.23
CA VAL A 116 6.70 -3.36 -17.58
C VAL A 116 5.45 -2.89 -18.31
N ARG A 117 4.31 -2.80 -17.63
CA ARG A 117 3.05 -2.32 -18.21
C ARG A 117 3.18 -0.96 -18.90
N CYS A 118 3.88 -0.01 -18.27
CA CYS A 118 4.07 1.34 -18.79
C CYS A 118 5.27 1.45 -19.74
N HIS A 119 6.31 0.64 -19.52
CA HIS A 119 7.56 0.68 -20.25
C HIS A 119 7.73 -0.48 -21.24
N GLU A 120 6.66 -1.17 -21.62
CA GLU A 120 6.71 -2.37 -22.45
C GLU A 120 7.50 -2.17 -23.74
N SER A 121 7.29 -1.07 -24.45
CA SER A 121 7.99 -0.76 -25.70
C SER A 121 9.51 -0.65 -25.53
N PHE A 122 9.97 -0.13 -24.40
CA PHE A 122 11.40 -0.01 -24.08
C PHE A 122 12.00 -1.35 -23.65
N VAL A 123 11.24 -2.11 -22.82
CA VAL A 123 11.70 -3.40 -22.30
C VAL A 123 11.86 -4.40 -23.43
N HIS A 124 10.95 -4.46 -24.40
CA HIS A 124 11.06 -5.33 -25.57
C HIS A 124 12.27 -4.98 -26.45
N GLY A 125 12.57 -3.69 -26.62
CA GLY A 125 13.71 -3.25 -27.42
C GLY A 125 15.08 -3.51 -26.78
N VAL A 126 15.16 -3.48 -25.47
CA VAL A 126 16.42 -3.55 -24.71
C VAL A 126 16.76 -4.99 -24.29
N VAL A 127 15.78 -5.81 -24.00
CA VAL A 127 15.97 -7.09 -23.29
C VAL A 127 15.63 -8.31 -24.15
N GLY A 128 15.12 -8.11 -25.37
CA GLY A 128 14.62 -9.23 -26.17
C GLY A 128 13.33 -9.84 -25.59
N THR A 129 12.62 -10.55 -26.42
CA THR A 129 11.22 -10.88 -26.31
C THR A 129 10.75 -11.76 -25.13
N SER A 130 11.62 -12.30 -24.32
CA SER A 130 11.21 -13.35 -23.35
C SER A 130 11.40 -13.01 -21.89
N THR A 131 12.21 -12.06 -21.53
CA THR A 131 12.75 -11.97 -20.17
C THR A 131 12.35 -10.71 -19.37
N GLY A 132 11.61 -9.80 -19.95
CA GLY A 132 11.22 -8.57 -19.25
C GLY A 132 10.46 -8.77 -17.92
N ARG A 133 9.84 -9.94 -17.74
CA ARG A 133 9.19 -10.33 -16.49
C ARG A 133 10.15 -10.89 -15.44
N GLU A 134 11.30 -11.40 -15.86
CA GLU A 134 12.32 -11.98 -14.97
C GLU A 134 13.33 -10.94 -14.48
N LEU A 135 13.48 -9.84 -15.21
CA LEU A 135 14.36 -8.76 -14.80
C LEU A 135 13.80 -8.00 -13.60
N ASP A 136 14.64 -7.82 -12.60
CA ASP A 136 14.33 -6.95 -11.48
C ASP A 136 14.74 -5.51 -11.80
N CYS A 137 13.79 -4.75 -12.37
CA CYS A 137 14.00 -3.34 -12.72
C CYS A 137 14.45 -2.51 -11.51
N LEU A 138 13.96 -2.85 -10.31
CA LEU A 138 14.29 -2.14 -9.08
C LEU A 138 15.71 -2.42 -8.57
N HIS A 139 16.43 -3.39 -9.16
CA HIS A 139 17.84 -3.58 -8.85
C HIS A 139 18.71 -2.42 -9.36
N CYS A 140 18.43 -1.98 -10.59
CA CYS A 140 19.18 -0.85 -11.19
C CYS A 140 18.45 0.50 -11.03
N HIS A 141 17.11 0.48 -10.95
CA HIS A 141 16.24 1.66 -10.88
C HIS A 141 15.59 1.84 -9.52
N ALA A 142 16.32 1.54 -8.44
CA ALA A 142 15.79 1.63 -7.07
C ALA A 142 15.24 3.02 -6.71
N THR A 143 15.76 4.05 -7.35
CA THR A 143 15.39 5.46 -7.07
C THR A 143 14.30 6.01 -7.99
N ALA A 144 13.74 5.20 -8.91
CA ALA A 144 12.81 5.68 -9.93
C ALA A 144 11.55 6.35 -9.36
N GLY A 145 11.00 5.80 -8.27
CA GLY A 145 9.77 6.32 -7.65
C GLY A 145 10.01 7.27 -6.48
N HIS A 146 11.05 7.03 -5.70
CA HIS A 146 11.26 7.73 -4.42
C HIS A 146 12.61 8.45 -4.30
N GLY A 147 13.42 8.49 -5.36
CA GLY A 147 14.73 9.11 -5.31
C GLY A 147 15.74 8.37 -4.41
N ALA A 148 16.92 8.95 -4.24
CA ALA A 148 17.99 8.37 -3.42
C ALA A 148 17.81 8.76 -1.95
N GLY A 149 16.78 8.33 -1.29
CA GLY A 149 16.52 8.71 0.12
C GLY A 149 15.10 8.36 0.58
N GLY A 150 14.37 7.61 -0.24
CA GLY A 150 13.08 7.03 0.12
C GLY A 150 13.18 5.57 0.47
#